data_82f649739e79c51524d35c912ea0726e
#
_entry.id   82f649739e79c51524d35c912ea0726e
#
_cell.length_a   1.000
_cell.length_b   1.000
_cell.length_c   1.000
_cell.angle_alpha   90.00
_cell.angle_beta   90.00
_cell.angle_gamma   90.00
#
_symmetry.space_group_name_H-M   'P 1'
#
loop_
_entity.id
_entity.type
_entity.pdbx_description
1 polymer ?
#
loop_
_entity_poly.entity_id
_entity_poly.type
_entity_poly.pdbx_seq_one_letter_code
_entity_poly.pdbx_strand_id
1 'polypeptide(L)'
;MNGSNKDATNSNHRTSLREMNQLIAVVLGGFGLFIVLAVVVFLSAQATNAAPTPDPALTGHFGRMFHLPPFAPPNNAVRDALMQLGSPGGIMDANDDLAAGPVALITDPNLSLINRNNPTHTAGVTFFGQFIDHDMTFDQRSRLGFPTQPIIAQNARTCFFDLDSVYAGGPSGNPELYDPADPIKFLVESDGQFEDLPRDPINHVAIIGDPRNDENMVIAGLHAAFLLFHNHAVDLIRTQYPGIPDNDAYLQAHRLTVWHYEWMILHEFLPHVVPQSVIDDVLTNGRHFYNPLHNEAFIPVEFQITYRFGHSMVRPSYRANLHGDNGQPFFGMIFDPAGEGSSDPVDLRGGARAPRRFIGWQTFFDFGGALSADARPNKRIDTIVSTPLFHLPLGTIFTGMPPDSLMQRNLLRCLTWSLPSGQRIANEMGIPPLSNSELAELQTIRPAFVQSTPLFYYILKEAQLREDGLHLGPVGARIVAEVFVGLLQLDPDSYLTVQPNWVPTLPTHDGTPESFRMIDFLTFAGVDPTSRGQ
;
A
#
# COMPACT_ATOMS: atom_id res chain seq x y z
N MET A 1 39.83 51.21 -26.41
CA MET A 1 41.17 50.57 -26.45
C MET A 1 41.05 49.25 -25.70
N ASN A 2 41.26 48.19 -26.44
CA ASN A 2 41.70 46.84 -26.07
C ASN A 2 40.87 46.05 -25.06
N GLY A 3 40.38 44.93 -25.34
CA GLY A 3 40.70 43.88 -26.36
C GLY A 3 40.86 42.54 -25.68
N SER A 4 39.96 41.62 -26.01
CA SER A 4 40.14 40.15 -26.11
C SER A 4 40.89 39.38 -25.03
N ASN A 5 40.22 38.47 -24.41
CA ASN A 5 40.47 37.02 -24.61
C ASN A 5 39.48 36.18 -23.80
N LYS A 6 38.60 35.52 -24.47
CA LYS A 6 37.91 34.32 -24.02
C LYS A 6 37.82 33.41 -25.21
N ASP A 7 38.61 32.38 -25.23
CA ASP A 7 38.35 31.12 -25.95
C ASP A 7 39.56 30.20 -25.74
N ALA A 8 39.48 29.27 -24.86
CA ALA A 8 40.23 28.01 -24.84
C ALA A 8 39.94 27.19 -23.59
N THR A 9 38.80 26.53 -23.50
CA THR A 9 38.63 25.32 -22.63
C THR A 9 37.35 24.60 -23.00
N ASN A 10 37.26 24.04 -24.20
CA ASN A 10 36.12 23.16 -24.51
C ASN A 10 36.42 22.08 -25.58
N SER A 11 37.66 21.60 -25.64
CA SER A 11 38.02 20.56 -26.61
C SER A 11 38.50 19.21 -26.01
N ASN A 12 38.70 19.12 -24.70
CA ASN A 12 39.29 17.91 -24.10
C ASN A 12 38.31 16.88 -23.54
N HIS A 13 37.00 17.16 -23.52
CA HIS A 13 35.99 16.20 -23.01
C HIS A 13 35.31 15.34 -24.09
N ARG A 14 35.49 15.64 -25.37
CA ARG A 14 34.85 14.85 -26.45
C ARG A 14 35.71 13.68 -26.97
N THR A 15 36.96 13.61 -26.63
CA THR A 15 37.87 12.56 -27.11
C THR A 15 37.82 11.29 -26.24
N SER A 16 37.53 11.40 -24.96
CA SER A 16 37.46 10.26 -24.03
C SER A 16 36.27 9.32 -24.24
N LEU A 17 35.15 9.84 -24.73
CA LEU A 17 33.91 9.06 -24.96
C LEU A 17 33.96 8.19 -26.23
N ARG A 18 34.84 8.50 -27.18
CA ARG A 18 34.98 7.71 -28.42
C ARG A 18 35.91 6.52 -28.25
N GLU A 19 36.88 6.60 -27.37
CA GLU A 19 37.85 5.50 -27.13
C GLU A 19 37.24 4.42 -26.21
N MET A 20 36.35 4.79 -25.31
CA MET A 20 35.66 3.82 -24.43
C MET A 20 34.65 2.94 -25.17
N ASN A 21 34.05 3.44 -26.26
CA ASN A 21 33.11 2.67 -27.08
C ASN A 21 33.78 1.65 -28.03
N GLN A 22 35.08 1.71 -28.24
CA GLN A 22 35.79 0.73 -29.08
C GLN A 22 36.36 -0.45 -28.28
N LEU A 23 36.50 -0.35 -26.95
CA LEU A 23 37.02 -1.44 -26.12
C LEU A 23 35.97 -2.48 -25.73
N ILE A 24 34.69 -2.15 -25.86
CA ILE A 24 33.55 -3.02 -25.46
C ILE A 24 33.18 -4.04 -26.55
N ALA A 25 33.70 -3.90 -27.76
CA ALA A 25 33.30 -4.73 -28.92
C ALA A 25 34.11 -6.04 -29.09
N VAL A 26 35.08 -6.36 -28.21
CA VAL A 26 36.03 -7.48 -28.47
C VAL A 26 35.99 -8.64 -27.50
N VAL A 27 35.27 -8.55 -26.39
CA VAL A 27 35.19 -9.69 -25.44
C VAL A 27 33.75 -9.99 -25.11
N LEU A 28 33.10 -10.88 -25.83
CA LEU A 28 31.95 -11.65 -25.28
C LEU A 28 31.52 -12.76 -26.24
N GLY A 29 31.97 -13.97 -26.01
CA GLY A 29 31.33 -15.21 -26.44
C GLY A 29 30.59 -15.82 -25.26
N GLY A 30 29.27 -15.96 -25.39
CA GLY A 30 28.45 -16.97 -24.73
C GLY A 30 28.03 -16.71 -23.27
N PHE A 31 26.76 -16.63 -23.04
CA PHE A 31 25.99 -16.78 -21.77
C PHE A 31 25.92 -15.66 -20.72
N GLY A 32 26.59 -14.51 -20.88
CA GLY A 32 26.50 -13.41 -19.89
C GLY A 32 25.85 -12.14 -20.42
N LEU A 33 25.30 -12.14 -21.63
CA LEU A 33 25.00 -10.93 -22.39
C LEU A 33 23.71 -10.19 -21.97
N PHE A 34 22.74 -10.88 -21.41
CA PHE A 34 21.44 -10.26 -21.11
C PHE A 34 21.45 -9.39 -19.85
N ILE A 35 22.20 -9.79 -18.82
CA ILE A 35 22.28 -9.03 -17.55
C ILE A 35 23.08 -7.73 -17.73
N VAL A 36 24.12 -7.76 -18.53
CA VAL A 36 25.00 -6.58 -18.75
C VAL A 36 24.32 -5.51 -19.63
N LEU A 37 23.44 -5.90 -20.56
CA LEU A 37 22.76 -4.93 -21.44
C LEU A 37 21.68 -4.13 -20.71
N ALA A 38 20.93 -4.76 -19.80
CA ALA A 38 19.92 -4.08 -18.99
C ALA A 38 20.55 -3.04 -18.05
N VAL A 39 21.72 -3.35 -17.47
CA VAL A 39 22.44 -2.45 -16.56
C VAL A 39 23.14 -1.29 -17.28
N VAL A 40 23.61 -1.50 -18.52
CA VAL A 40 24.26 -0.42 -19.31
C VAL A 40 23.22 0.63 -19.77
N VAL A 41 21.98 0.21 -20.04
CA VAL A 41 20.88 1.15 -20.35
C VAL A 41 20.53 1.99 -19.11
N PHE A 42 20.66 1.43 -17.89
CA PHE A 42 20.46 2.16 -16.63
C PHE A 42 21.46 3.35 -16.44
N LEU A 43 22.70 3.21 -16.94
CA LEU A 43 23.73 4.24 -16.77
C LEU A 43 23.74 5.32 -17.86
N SER A 44 23.18 5.05 -19.04
CA SER A 44 23.20 6.04 -20.14
C SER A 44 22.17 7.17 -19.98
N ALA A 45 21.22 7.06 -19.04
CA ALA A 45 20.28 8.12 -18.66
C ALA A 45 20.81 9.08 -17.58
N GLN A 46 22.05 8.88 -17.10
CA GLN A 46 22.66 9.77 -16.09
C GLN A 46 23.37 10.96 -16.73
N ALA A 47 22.61 11.95 -17.13
CA ALA A 47 23.11 13.31 -17.19
C ALA A 47 22.25 14.14 -16.23
N THR A 48 22.80 14.44 -15.08
CA THR A 48 22.40 15.53 -14.17
C THR A 48 20.95 15.49 -13.67
N ASN A 49 20.74 14.97 -12.44
CA ASN A 49 19.92 15.70 -11.47
C ASN A 49 20.13 15.04 -10.11
N ALA A 50 20.58 15.78 -9.11
CA ALA A 50 20.28 15.47 -7.72
C ALA A 50 18.78 15.21 -7.65
N ALA A 51 18.37 14.14 -6.94
CA ALA A 51 16.95 13.93 -6.68
C ALA A 51 16.38 15.26 -6.19
N PRO A 52 15.33 15.80 -6.82
CA PRO A 52 14.74 17.01 -6.32
C PRO A 52 14.32 16.71 -4.88
N THR A 53 14.83 17.49 -3.93
CA THR A 53 14.19 17.56 -2.62
C THR A 53 12.74 17.89 -2.89
N PRO A 54 11.76 17.10 -2.38
CA PRO A 54 10.35 17.39 -2.59
C PRO A 54 10.15 18.87 -2.27
N ASP A 55 9.62 19.64 -3.23
CA ASP A 55 9.25 21.01 -2.96
C ASP A 55 8.21 20.95 -1.84
N PRO A 56 8.42 21.59 -0.68
CA PRO A 56 7.43 21.62 0.39
C PRO A 56 6.07 22.18 -0.05
N ALA A 57 6.00 22.84 -1.20
CA ALA A 57 4.77 23.28 -1.85
C ALA A 57 4.06 22.15 -2.63
N LEU A 58 4.74 21.02 -2.89
CA LEU A 58 4.20 19.83 -3.55
C LEU A 58 3.87 18.69 -2.56
N THR A 59 3.97 18.92 -1.24
CA THR A 59 3.36 18.00 -0.26
C THR A 59 1.88 17.91 -0.61
N GLY A 60 1.43 16.68 -0.86
CA GLY A 60 0.18 16.37 -1.46
C GLY A 60 -1.01 17.07 -0.80
N HIS A 61 -1.92 17.51 -1.59
CA HIS A 61 -3.22 17.99 -1.12
C HIS A 61 -4.30 17.01 -1.58
N PHE A 62 -5.44 17.09 -0.93
CA PHE A 62 -6.62 16.40 -1.39
C PHE A 62 -7.37 17.24 -2.41
N GLY A 63 -7.97 16.58 -3.39
CA GLY A 63 -8.79 17.20 -4.42
C GLY A 63 -10.11 16.47 -4.62
N ARG A 64 -10.82 16.80 -5.70
CA ARG A 64 -12.05 16.11 -6.11
C ARG A 64 -11.91 15.56 -7.52
N MET A 65 -12.39 14.34 -7.69
CA MET A 65 -12.59 13.70 -8.99
C MET A 65 -13.94 14.12 -9.60
N PHE A 66 -14.97 14.34 -8.74
CA PHE A 66 -16.32 14.69 -9.17
C PHE A 66 -16.83 15.96 -8.49
N HIS A 67 -17.33 16.90 -9.28
CA HIS A 67 -17.96 18.14 -8.80
C HIS A 67 -19.48 17.98 -8.69
N LEU A 68 -19.93 17.01 -7.89
CA LEU A 68 -21.32 16.63 -7.70
C LEU A 68 -21.84 17.08 -6.31
N PRO A 69 -23.16 17.29 -6.14
CA PRO A 69 -23.73 17.60 -4.83
C PRO A 69 -23.52 16.48 -3.81
N PRO A 70 -23.35 16.80 -2.52
CA PRO A 70 -23.15 15.80 -1.47
C PRO A 70 -24.34 14.86 -1.33
N PHE A 71 -24.08 13.63 -0.84
CA PHE A 71 -25.12 12.61 -0.65
C PHE A 71 -26.16 12.99 0.40
N ALA A 72 -25.79 13.81 1.39
CA ALA A 72 -26.69 14.25 2.46
C ALA A 72 -26.21 15.57 3.09
N PRO A 73 -27.11 16.34 3.75
CA PRO A 73 -26.72 17.51 4.51
C PRO A 73 -25.93 17.11 5.78
N PRO A 74 -24.95 17.93 6.19
CA PRO A 74 -24.07 17.60 7.34
C PRO A 74 -24.70 17.96 8.68
N ASN A 75 -25.80 17.30 9.04
CA ASN A 75 -26.53 17.50 10.30
C ASN A 75 -26.43 16.30 11.24
N ASN A 76 -26.87 16.45 12.50
CA ASN A 76 -26.80 15.42 13.52
C ASN A 76 -27.57 14.16 13.10
N ALA A 77 -28.78 14.30 12.54
CA ALA A 77 -29.58 13.14 12.13
C ALA A 77 -28.91 12.28 11.04
N VAL A 78 -28.07 12.87 10.20
CA VAL A 78 -27.25 12.12 9.23
C VAL A 78 -26.05 11.48 9.92
N ARG A 79 -25.37 12.21 10.81
CA ARG A 79 -24.26 11.64 11.60
C ARG A 79 -24.71 10.44 12.42
N ASP A 80 -25.85 10.56 13.13
CA ASP A 80 -26.41 9.49 13.94
C ASP A 80 -26.77 8.27 13.09
N ALA A 81 -27.34 8.47 11.89
CA ALA A 81 -27.64 7.38 10.96
C ALA A 81 -26.35 6.68 10.44
N LEU A 82 -25.28 7.42 10.17
CA LEU A 82 -23.99 6.84 9.78
C LEU A 82 -23.34 6.08 10.95
N MET A 83 -23.44 6.61 12.17
CA MET A 83 -23.00 5.93 13.37
C MET A 83 -23.78 4.63 13.61
N GLN A 84 -25.11 4.64 13.39
CA GLN A 84 -25.93 3.45 13.47
C GLN A 84 -25.57 2.43 12.39
N LEU A 85 -25.33 2.87 11.14
CA LEU A 85 -24.98 1.99 10.02
C LEU A 85 -23.67 1.22 10.29
N GLY A 86 -22.66 1.89 10.85
CA GLY A 86 -21.36 1.30 11.16
C GLY A 86 -21.20 0.86 12.62
N SER A 87 -22.32 0.67 13.38
CA SER A 87 -22.24 0.26 14.79
C SER A 87 -21.85 -1.20 14.97
N PRO A 88 -21.16 -1.55 16.08
CA PRO A 88 -21.02 -2.94 16.52
C PRO A 88 -22.39 -3.62 16.60
N GLY A 89 -22.47 -4.88 16.15
CA GLY A 89 -23.73 -5.63 16.08
C GLY A 89 -24.73 -5.12 15.03
N GLY A 90 -24.34 -4.11 14.22
CA GLY A 90 -25.17 -3.56 13.15
C GLY A 90 -25.14 -4.37 11.86
N ILE A 91 -25.76 -3.82 10.81
CA ILE A 91 -25.90 -4.55 9.52
C ILE A 91 -24.60 -4.72 8.74
N MET A 92 -23.52 -4.03 9.13
CA MET A 92 -22.19 -4.20 8.55
C MET A 92 -21.28 -5.12 9.37
N ASP A 93 -21.68 -5.50 10.58
CA ASP A 93 -20.88 -6.37 11.45
C ASP A 93 -21.14 -7.84 11.12
N ALA A 94 -20.06 -8.60 10.92
CA ALA A 94 -20.14 -10.05 10.71
C ALA A 94 -20.70 -10.79 11.94
N ASN A 95 -20.66 -10.16 13.10
CA ASN A 95 -21.00 -10.76 14.40
C ASN A 95 -20.22 -12.07 14.62
N ASP A 96 -18.91 -12.03 14.32
CA ASP A 96 -18.00 -13.15 14.56
C ASP A 96 -18.03 -13.56 16.03
N ASP A 97 -18.09 -14.86 16.29
CA ASP A 97 -17.98 -15.38 17.67
C ASP A 97 -16.55 -15.30 18.18
N LEU A 98 -16.14 -14.13 18.66
CA LEU A 98 -14.79 -13.90 19.16
C LEU A 98 -14.44 -14.80 20.35
N ALA A 99 -15.44 -15.30 21.11
CA ALA A 99 -15.23 -16.21 22.23
C ALA A 99 -14.76 -17.60 21.78
N ALA A 100 -15.01 -17.97 20.51
CA ALA A 100 -14.49 -19.20 19.93
C ALA A 100 -12.96 -19.20 19.79
N GLY A 101 -12.34 -18.00 19.80
CA GLY A 101 -10.90 -17.82 19.71
C GLY A 101 -10.34 -17.82 18.27
N PRO A 102 -9.11 -17.33 18.09
CA PRO A 102 -8.55 -17.09 16.76
C PRO A 102 -8.38 -18.36 15.91
N VAL A 103 -8.09 -19.49 16.51
CA VAL A 103 -7.93 -20.76 15.79
C VAL A 103 -9.28 -21.20 15.20
N ALA A 104 -10.35 -21.23 15.99
CA ALA A 104 -11.66 -21.62 15.51
C ALA A 104 -12.15 -20.68 14.40
N LEU A 105 -11.99 -19.36 14.57
CA LEU A 105 -12.41 -18.37 13.58
C LEU A 105 -11.73 -18.53 12.21
N ILE A 106 -10.53 -19.11 12.14
CA ILE A 106 -9.84 -19.32 10.88
C ILE A 106 -10.02 -20.73 10.31
N THR A 107 -10.30 -21.73 11.14
CA THR A 107 -10.35 -23.15 10.74
C THR A 107 -11.77 -23.71 10.61
N ASP A 108 -12.73 -23.23 11.39
CA ASP A 108 -14.12 -23.73 11.34
C ASP A 108 -14.89 -23.09 10.17
N PRO A 109 -15.27 -23.87 9.14
CA PRO A 109 -16.01 -23.35 8.01
C PRO A 109 -17.40 -22.82 8.38
N ASN A 110 -18.01 -23.27 9.48
CA ASN A 110 -19.31 -22.76 9.93
C ASN A 110 -19.21 -21.33 10.49
N LEU A 111 -18.06 -20.98 11.09
CA LEU A 111 -17.77 -19.61 11.54
C LEU A 111 -17.32 -18.69 10.39
N SER A 112 -17.06 -19.26 9.20
CA SER A 112 -16.60 -18.52 8.01
C SER A 112 -17.70 -18.20 7.00
N LEU A 113 -18.96 -18.55 7.25
CA LEU A 113 -20.07 -18.37 6.29
C LEU A 113 -20.25 -16.93 5.83
N ILE A 114 -19.96 -15.97 6.72
CA ILE A 114 -20.09 -14.54 6.46
C ILE A 114 -18.75 -13.96 5.97
N ASN A 115 -17.64 -14.59 6.31
CA ASN A 115 -16.29 -14.21 5.88
C ASN A 115 -15.81 -15.09 4.72
N ARG A 116 -16.55 -15.08 3.60
CA ARG A 116 -16.32 -15.96 2.43
C ARG A 116 -14.93 -15.77 1.83
N ASN A 117 -14.32 -16.87 1.41
CA ASN A 117 -13.02 -16.83 0.73
C ASN A 117 -13.14 -16.17 -0.65
N ASN A 118 -12.18 -15.32 -0.96
CA ASN A 118 -11.83 -14.96 -2.32
C ASN A 118 -10.73 -15.93 -2.79
N PRO A 119 -10.99 -16.82 -3.76
CA PRO A 119 -10.03 -17.81 -4.19
C PRO A 119 -8.99 -17.28 -5.18
N THR A 120 -9.10 -16.03 -5.63
CA THR A 120 -8.24 -15.48 -6.69
C THR A 120 -6.91 -14.96 -6.15
N HIS A 121 -6.84 -14.66 -4.85
CA HIS A 121 -5.63 -14.17 -4.21
C HIS A 121 -5.62 -14.42 -2.69
N THR A 122 -4.46 -14.24 -2.09
CA THR A 122 -4.23 -14.53 -0.67
C THR A 122 -4.39 -13.30 0.22
N ALA A 123 -4.44 -13.51 1.53
CA ALA A 123 -4.66 -12.48 2.53
C ALA A 123 -3.58 -11.39 2.54
N GLY A 124 -2.39 -11.68 2.05
CA GLY A 124 -1.30 -10.71 1.92
C GLY A 124 -1.65 -9.48 1.09
N VAL A 125 -2.50 -9.65 0.06
CA VAL A 125 -2.97 -8.55 -0.79
C VAL A 125 -3.68 -7.45 0.01
N THR A 126 -4.45 -7.81 1.05
CA THR A 126 -5.09 -6.82 1.94
C THR A 126 -4.07 -5.91 2.62
N PHE A 127 -3.01 -6.50 3.16
CA PHE A 127 -1.98 -5.75 3.90
C PHE A 127 -1.02 -5.02 2.97
N PHE A 128 -0.75 -5.57 1.79
CA PHE A 128 -0.03 -4.82 0.76
C PHE A 128 -0.83 -3.58 0.33
N GLY A 129 -2.15 -3.71 0.16
CA GLY A 129 -3.03 -2.56 -0.09
C GLY A 129 -3.04 -1.54 1.06
N GLN A 130 -2.98 -1.98 2.32
CA GLN A 130 -2.85 -1.07 3.47
C GLN A 130 -1.50 -0.32 3.43
N PHE A 131 -0.41 -1.01 3.09
CA PHE A 131 0.92 -0.40 2.96
C PHE A 131 0.93 0.68 1.87
N ILE A 132 0.30 0.40 0.72
CA ILE A 132 0.14 1.36 -0.37
C ILE A 132 -0.69 2.59 0.07
N ASP A 133 -1.79 2.41 0.85
CA ASP A 133 -2.57 3.54 1.40
C ASP A 133 -1.72 4.43 2.30
N HIS A 134 -0.87 3.83 3.13
CA HIS A 134 0.02 4.56 4.03
C HIS A 134 1.10 5.36 3.28
N ASP A 135 1.45 4.93 2.09
CA ASP A 135 2.40 5.64 1.24
C ASP A 135 1.77 6.86 0.53
N MET A 136 0.50 6.76 0.12
CA MET A 136 -0.16 7.81 -0.65
C MET A 136 -0.91 8.84 0.18
N THR A 137 -1.48 8.45 1.33
CA THR A 137 -2.46 9.29 2.03
C THR A 137 -2.20 9.38 3.53
N PHE A 138 -2.22 10.58 4.11
CA PHE A 138 -2.21 10.77 5.55
C PHE A 138 -2.93 12.05 5.95
N ASP A 139 -4.25 11.97 6.22
CA ASP A 139 -5.04 13.08 6.76
C ASP A 139 -5.03 13.07 8.30
N GLN A 140 -4.29 14.00 8.87
CA GLN A 140 -4.12 14.13 10.33
C GLN A 140 -5.08 15.15 10.96
N ARG A 141 -5.76 16.00 10.18
CA ARG A 141 -6.40 17.21 10.70
C ARG A 141 -7.90 17.29 10.50
N SER A 142 -8.46 16.59 9.50
CA SER A 142 -9.89 16.68 9.21
C SER A 142 -10.74 16.00 10.28
N ARG A 143 -11.68 16.77 10.85
CA ARG A 143 -12.56 16.25 11.89
C ARG A 143 -13.65 15.34 11.31
N LEU A 144 -13.73 14.12 11.83
CA LEU A 144 -14.71 13.12 11.37
C LEU A 144 -16.15 13.62 11.48
N GLY A 145 -16.92 13.48 10.39
CA GLY A 145 -18.32 13.84 10.32
C GLY A 145 -18.59 15.35 10.20
N PHE A 146 -17.55 16.18 10.09
CA PHE A 146 -17.68 17.63 9.90
C PHE A 146 -17.07 18.05 8.58
N PRO A 147 -17.83 18.79 7.72
CA PRO A 147 -17.37 19.14 6.39
C PRO A 147 -16.02 19.86 6.37
N THR A 148 -15.13 19.36 5.56
CA THR A 148 -13.81 19.94 5.28
C THR A 148 -13.67 20.07 3.77
N GLN A 149 -13.14 21.20 3.31
CA GLN A 149 -12.84 21.36 1.89
C GLN A 149 -11.51 20.62 1.57
N PRO A 150 -11.48 19.73 0.59
CA PRO A 150 -10.28 18.96 0.28
C PRO A 150 -9.05 19.82 0.04
N ILE A 151 -9.17 20.88 -0.74
CA ILE A 151 -8.05 21.74 -1.14
C ILE A 151 -7.31 22.42 0.03
N ILE A 152 -7.96 22.56 1.19
CA ILE A 152 -7.31 23.11 2.40
C ILE A 152 -6.87 22.02 3.38
N ALA A 153 -7.20 20.77 3.11
CA ALA A 153 -6.73 19.65 3.89
C ALA A 153 -5.36 19.17 3.38
N GLN A 154 -4.38 19.21 4.26
CA GLN A 154 -3.04 18.75 3.92
C GLN A 154 -2.98 17.22 3.94
N ASN A 155 -2.47 16.62 2.86
CA ASN A 155 -1.98 15.26 2.87
C ASN A 155 -0.54 15.28 3.41
N ALA A 156 -0.24 14.55 4.48
CA ALA A 156 1.09 14.50 5.06
C ALA A 156 2.00 13.46 4.35
N ARG A 157 1.58 13.00 3.17
CA ARG A 157 2.35 12.14 2.26
C ARG A 157 2.47 12.81 0.89
N THR A 158 3.47 12.46 0.13
CA THR A 158 3.43 12.65 -1.31
C THR A 158 2.23 11.88 -1.86
N CYS A 159 1.72 12.25 -3.01
CA CYS A 159 0.63 11.46 -3.60
C CYS A 159 1.14 10.33 -4.51
N PHE A 160 2.47 10.16 -4.63
CA PHE A 160 3.11 9.18 -5.49
C PHE A 160 3.41 7.87 -4.75
N PHE A 161 3.82 6.85 -5.51
CA PHE A 161 4.26 5.56 -4.98
C PHE A 161 5.79 5.56 -4.79
N ASP A 162 6.28 6.55 -4.07
CA ASP A 162 7.71 6.85 -3.91
C ASP A 162 8.31 6.34 -2.59
N LEU A 163 7.48 5.63 -1.80
CA LEU A 163 7.86 5.08 -0.50
C LEU A 163 8.29 6.16 0.51
N ASP A 164 7.70 7.38 0.44
CA ASP A 164 7.99 8.42 1.43
C ASP A 164 7.63 7.98 2.85
N SER A 165 6.68 7.05 2.99
CA SER A 165 6.33 6.39 4.25
C SER A 165 7.47 5.57 4.86
N VAL A 166 8.44 5.13 4.03
CA VAL A 166 9.63 4.36 4.41
C VAL A 166 10.86 5.24 4.46
N TYR A 167 11.14 5.96 3.38
CA TYR A 167 12.38 6.74 3.21
C TYR A 167 12.36 8.09 3.92
N ALA A 168 11.18 8.66 4.19
CA ALA A 168 11.01 10.00 4.74
C ALA A 168 11.90 11.04 4.00
N GLY A 169 12.69 11.82 4.70
CA GLY A 169 13.63 12.78 4.10
C GLY A 169 14.97 12.18 3.65
N GLY A 170 15.12 10.85 3.60
CA GLY A 170 16.35 10.17 3.26
C GLY A 170 17.45 10.29 4.34
N PRO A 171 18.68 9.79 4.07
CA PRO A 171 19.78 9.77 5.06
C PRO A 171 20.16 11.16 5.60
N SER A 172 19.97 12.20 4.80
CA SER A 172 20.28 13.58 5.20
C SER A 172 19.14 14.25 5.97
N GLY A 173 17.89 13.90 5.68
CA GLY A 173 16.70 14.50 6.29
C GLY A 173 16.28 13.79 7.58
N ASN A 174 16.41 12.47 7.61
CA ASN A 174 16.02 11.61 8.73
C ASN A 174 17.11 10.57 9.03
N PRO A 175 18.31 11.00 9.50
CA PRO A 175 19.43 10.09 9.75
C PRO A 175 19.11 9.02 10.82
N GLU A 176 18.13 9.25 11.69
CA GLU A 176 17.68 8.31 12.71
C GLU A 176 17.06 7.01 12.14
N LEU A 177 16.66 7.02 10.87
CA LEU A 177 16.13 5.83 10.19
C LEU A 177 17.25 4.93 9.63
N TYR A 178 18.49 5.42 9.59
CA TYR A 178 19.61 4.77 8.91
C TYR A 178 20.65 4.25 9.88
N ASP A 179 21.38 3.21 9.47
CA ASP A 179 22.44 2.60 10.27
C ASP A 179 23.62 3.59 10.42
N PRO A 180 24.01 3.98 11.64
CA PRO A 180 25.16 4.84 11.86
C PRO A 180 26.49 4.28 11.33
N ALA A 181 26.60 2.95 11.16
CA ALA A 181 27.77 2.29 10.62
C ALA A 181 27.79 2.26 9.08
N ASP A 182 26.64 2.34 8.44
CA ASP A 182 26.46 2.41 6.99
C ASP A 182 25.28 3.34 6.63
N PRO A 183 25.51 4.66 6.61
CA PRO A 183 24.43 5.67 6.57
C PRO A 183 23.53 5.65 5.33
N ILE A 184 23.79 4.81 4.35
CA ILE A 184 22.93 4.62 3.19
C ILE A 184 22.07 3.36 3.27
N LYS A 185 22.19 2.60 4.38
CA LYS A 185 21.32 1.46 4.71
C LYS A 185 20.39 1.83 5.84
N PHE A 186 19.19 1.28 5.83
CA PHE A 186 18.28 1.43 6.94
C PHE A 186 18.74 0.70 8.18
N LEU A 187 18.45 1.29 9.34
CA LEU A 187 18.53 0.61 10.62
C LEU A 187 17.40 -0.45 10.69
N VAL A 188 17.75 -1.66 11.05
CA VAL A 188 16.81 -2.78 11.27
C VAL A 188 17.12 -3.36 12.64
N GLU A 189 16.09 -3.66 13.42
CA GLU A 189 16.29 -4.35 14.69
C GLU A 189 16.39 -5.85 14.46
N SER A 190 17.46 -6.47 14.95
CA SER A 190 17.71 -7.92 14.86
C SER A 190 17.90 -8.54 16.25
N ASP A 191 17.31 -7.94 17.29
CA ASP A 191 17.31 -8.48 18.64
C ASP A 191 16.32 -9.62 18.78
N GLY A 192 16.76 -10.80 18.47
CA GLY A 192 15.96 -12.01 18.48
C GLY A 192 16.14 -12.84 17.21
N GLN A 193 15.18 -13.73 16.93
CA GLN A 193 15.28 -14.68 15.84
C GLN A 193 14.98 -14.06 14.46
N PHE A 194 14.16 -13.02 14.42
CA PHE A 194 13.72 -12.38 13.19
C PHE A 194 13.78 -10.86 13.31
N GLU A 195 13.95 -10.20 12.20
CA GLU A 195 14.02 -8.74 12.10
C GLU A 195 12.68 -8.10 12.48
N ASP A 196 12.76 -6.93 13.09
CA ASP A 196 11.66 -6.05 13.40
C ASP A 196 12.01 -4.60 13.00
N LEU A 197 11.06 -3.70 13.16
CA LEU A 197 11.27 -2.26 13.04
C LEU A 197 12.26 -1.78 14.12
N PRO A 198 13.12 -0.80 13.83
CA PRO A 198 13.92 -0.16 14.87
C PRO A 198 13.01 0.55 15.86
N ARG A 199 13.29 0.41 17.17
CA ARG A 199 12.43 0.92 18.24
C ARG A 199 13.20 1.74 19.23
N ASP A 200 12.55 2.77 19.76
CA ASP A 200 13.08 3.52 20.90
C ASP A 200 13.23 2.58 22.11
N PRO A 201 14.41 2.54 22.75
CA PRO A 201 14.70 1.58 23.80
C PRO A 201 13.91 1.82 25.12
N ILE A 202 13.26 2.97 25.27
CA ILE A 202 12.55 3.36 26.48
C ILE A 202 11.06 3.09 26.36
N ASN A 203 10.45 3.55 25.27
CA ASN A 203 9.00 3.49 25.07
C ASN A 203 8.56 2.47 24.01
N HIS A 204 9.51 1.83 23.32
CA HIS A 204 9.30 0.81 22.30
C HIS A 204 8.52 1.29 21.06
N VAL A 205 8.39 2.60 20.87
CA VAL A 205 7.78 3.17 19.67
C VAL A 205 8.70 2.93 18.48
N ALA A 206 8.16 2.50 17.36
CA ALA A 206 8.92 2.28 16.14
C ALA A 206 9.51 3.59 15.60
N ILE A 207 10.77 3.55 15.18
CA ILE A 207 11.50 4.66 14.54
C ILE A 207 11.39 4.46 13.02
N ILE A 208 10.31 4.97 12.43
CA ILE A 208 9.92 4.75 11.04
C ILE A 208 9.31 6.01 10.44
N GLY A 209 9.27 6.10 9.11
CA GLY A 209 8.75 7.27 8.38
C GLY A 209 7.24 7.48 8.56
N ASP A 210 6.46 6.42 8.75
CA ASP A 210 5.02 6.52 9.02
C ASP A 210 4.60 5.66 10.22
N PRO A 211 4.09 6.27 11.31
CA PRO A 211 3.73 5.53 12.52
C PRO A 211 2.60 4.52 12.31
N ARG A 212 1.78 4.63 11.26
CA ARG A 212 0.73 3.67 10.94
C ARG A 212 1.31 2.32 10.48
N ASN A 213 2.57 2.29 10.03
CA ASN A 213 3.26 1.06 9.65
C ASN A 213 3.66 0.19 10.87
N ASP A 214 3.22 0.54 12.08
CA ASP A 214 3.32 -0.29 13.29
C ASP A 214 1.95 -0.52 13.96
N GLU A 215 0.83 -0.32 13.28
CA GLU A 215 -0.52 -0.55 13.84
C GLU A 215 -0.88 -2.03 13.98
N ASN A 216 -0.30 -2.89 13.15
CA ASN A 216 -0.42 -4.36 13.26
C ASN A 216 0.87 -5.05 12.79
N MET A 217 1.04 -6.31 13.23
CA MET A 217 2.24 -7.10 12.95
C MET A 217 2.51 -7.30 11.46
N VAL A 218 1.46 -7.40 10.62
CA VAL A 218 1.64 -7.69 9.20
C VAL A 218 2.22 -6.48 8.48
N ILE A 219 1.70 -5.29 8.80
CA ILE A 219 2.24 -4.03 8.28
C ILE A 219 3.66 -3.77 8.79
N ALA A 220 3.92 -4.02 10.08
CA ALA A 220 5.26 -3.88 10.65
C ALA A 220 6.26 -4.83 9.95
N GLY A 221 5.86 -6.06 9.70
CA GLY A 221 6.66 -7.04 8.97
C GLY A 221 6.90 -6.65 7.51
N LEU A 222 5.90 -6.07 6.82
CA LEU A 222 6.08 -5.55 5.45
C LEU A 222 7.06 -4.37 5.44
N HIS A 223 6.91 -3.43 6.35
CA HIS A 223 7.84 -2.30 6.46
C HIS A 223 9.28 -2.80 6.68
N ALA A 224 9.48 -3.73 7.62
CA ALA A 224 10.80 -4.34 7.84
C ALA A 224 11.33 -5.04 6.57
N ALA A 225 10.49 -5.70 5.79
CA ALA A 225 10.89 -6.30 4.52
C ALA A 225 11.34 -5.25 3.49
N PHE A 226 10.70 -4.07 3.44
CA PHE A 226 11.15 -2.96 2.59
C PHE A 226 12.50 -2.38 3.05
N LEU A 227 12.75 -2.27 4.36
CA LEU A 227 14.05 -1.87 4.88
C LEU A 227 15.15 -2.83 4.45
N LEU A 228 14.92 -4.14 4.60
CA LEU A 228 15.85 -5.20 4.20
C LEU A 228 16.06 -5.25 2.70
N PHE A 229 15.00 -5.11 1.92
CA PHE A 229 15.10 -5.05 0.46
C PHE A 229 16.03 -3.94 0.00
N HIS A 230 15.86 -2.73 0.54
CA HIS A 230 16.75 -1.60 0.24
C HIS A 230 18.20 -1.91 0.65
N ASN A 231 18.41 -2.47 1.84
CA ASN A 231 19.75 -2.81 2.32
C ASN A 231 20.45 -3.82 1.40
N HIS A 232 19.74 -4.84 0.95
CA HIS A 232 20.26 -5.81 -0.03
C HIS A 232 20.45 -5.18 -1.41
N ALA A 233 19.60 -4.23 -1.81
CA ALA A 233 19.80 -3.47 -3.04
C ALA A 233 21.10 -2.64 -3.00
N VAL A 234 21.42 -2.01 -1.87
CA VAL A 234 22.71 -1.31 -1.66
C VAL A 234 23.88 -2.27 -1.83
N ASP A 235 23.81 -3.46 -1.21
CA ASP A 235 24.88 -4.46 -1.33
C ASP A 235 25.04 -4.98 -2.77
N LEU A 236 23.94 -5.21 -3.45
CA LEU A 236 23.93 -5.59 -4.87
C LEU A 236 24.60 -4.53 -5.74
N ILE A 237 24.22 -3.27 -5.58
CA ILE A 237 24.79 -2.14 -6.34
C ILE A 237 26.29 -2.00 -6.07
N ARG A 238 26.73 -2.06 -4.82
CA ARG A 238 28.17 -2.01 -4.46
C ARG A 238 28.96 -3.19 -5.03
N THR A 239 28.32 -4.37 -5.12
CA THR A 239 28.94 -5.55 -5.73
C THR A 239 29.08 -5.41 -7.24
N GLN A 240 28.05 -4.87 -7.91
CA GLN A 240 28.06 -4.64 -9.36
C GLN A 240 29.00 -3.50 -9.77
N TYR A 241 29.15 -2.49 -8.92
CA TYR A 241 29.95 -1.28 -9.18
C TYR A 241 30.95 -1.02 -8.02
N PRO A 242 32.06 -1.80 -7.94
CA PRO A 242 33.04 -1.63 -6.88
C PRO A 242 33.62 -0.20 -6.88
N GLY A 243 33.52 0.46 -5.72
CA GLY A 243 34.00 1.84 -5.55
C GLY A 243 33.00 2.93 -5.95
N ILE A 244 31.76 2.59 -6.20
CA ILE A 244 30.67 3.57 -6.40
C ILE A 244 30.56 4.49 -5.17
N PRO A 245 30.39 5.82 -5.34
CA PRO A 245 30.13 6.72 -4.21
C PRO A 245 28.83 6.35 -3.49
N ASP A 246 28.81 6.51 -2.16
CA ASP A 246 27.66 6.11 -1.34
C ASP A 246 26.36 6.80 -1.78
N ASN A 247 26.38 8.09 -2.10
CA ASN A 247 25.20 8.78 -2.59
C ASN A 247 24.64 8.17 -3.88
N ASP A 248 25.51 7.77 -4.81
CA ASP A 248 25.08 7.17 -6.07
C ASP A 248 24.56 5.74 -5.85
N ALA A 249 25.18 5.00 -4.92
CA ALA A 249 24.70 3.67 -4.51
C ALA A 249 23.31 3.75 -3.86
N TYR A 250 23.10 4.72 -2.96
CA TYR A 250 21.80 4.99 -2.36
C TYR A 250 20.72 5.29 -3.40
N LEU A 251 20.99 6.23 -4.30
CA LEU A 251 20.03 6.63 -5.33
C LEU A 251 19.65 5.48 -6.26
N GLN A 252 20.61 4.61 -6.61
CA GLN A 252 20.34 3.43 -7.44
C GLN A 252 19.54 2.37 -6.67
N ALA A 253 19.88 2.12 -5.41
CA ALA A 253 19.14 1.20 -4.56
C ALA A 253 17.71 1.69 -4.29
N HIS A 254 17.52 2.98 -4.03
CA HIS A 254 16.22 3.62 -3.89
C HIS A 254 15.37 3.41 -5.15
N ARG A 255 15.91 3.77 -6.32
CA ARG A 255 15.21 3.58 -7.60
C ARG A 255 14.87 2.12 -7.86
N LEU A 256 15.78 1.20 -7.59
CA LEU A 256 15.53 -0.23 -7.74
C LEU A 256 14.36 -0.67 -6.87
N THR A 257 14.31 -0.23 -5.61
CA THR A 257 13.22 -0.55 -4.68
C THR A 257 11.89 0.03 -5.13
N VAL A 258 11.85 1.33 -5.45
CA VAL A 258 10.63 2.03 -5.88
C VAL A 258 10.08 1.44 -7.18
N TRP A 259 10.90 1.20 -8.19
CA TRP A 259 10.41 0.67 -9.46
C TRP A 259 9.86 -0.76 -9.35
N HIS A 260 10.46 -1.63 -8.52
CA HIS A 260 9.89 -2.95 -8.25
C HIS A 260 8.58 -2.85 -7.45
N TYR A 261 8.47 -1.91 -6.52
CA TYR A 261 7.24 -1.62 -5.80
C TYR A 261 6.12 -1.13 -6.72
N GLU A 262 6.38 -0.15 -7.57
CA GLU A 262 5.46 0.36 -8.58
C GLU A 262 5.03 -0.73 -9.58
N TRP A 263 5.96 -1.60 -9.95
CA TRP A 263 5.66 -2.76 -10.79
C TRP A 263 4.66 -3.71 -10.11
N MET A 264 4.90 -4.08 -8.86
CA MET A 264 3.98 -4.92 -8.10
C MET A 264 2.61 -4.27 -7.92
N ILE A 265 2.55 -2.94 -7.76
CA ILE A 265 1.29 -2.21 -7.70
C ILE A 265 0.49 -2.40 -8.99
N LEU A 266 1.09 -2.18 -10.14
CA LEU A 266 0.39 -2.21 -11.42
C LEU A 266 0.10 -3.64 -11.91
N HIS A 267 1.04 -4.58 -11.69
CA HIS A 267 1.00 -5.91 -12.31
C HIS A 267 0.60 -7.04 -11.35
N GLU A 268 0.54 -6.78 -10.03
CA GLU A 268 0.08 -7.75 -9.05
C GLU A 268 -1.11 -7.23 -8.24
N PHE A 269 -0.93 -6.12 -7.49
CA PHE A 269 -1.98 -5.63 -6.58
C PHE A 269 -3.24 -5.19 -7.31
N LEU A 270 -3.10 -4.30 -8.29
CA LEU A 270 -4.24 -3.71 -9.00
C LEU A 270 -5.11 -4.77 -9.70
N PRO A 271 -4.55 -5.78 -10.42
CA PRO A 271 -5.33 -6.88 -11.01
C PRO A 271 -6.07 -7.76 -10.00
N HIS A 272 -5.64 -7.80 -8.75
CA HIS A 272 -6.34 -8.56 -7.71
C HIS A 272 -7.60 -7.84 -7.18
N VAL A 273 -7.70 -6.53 -7.33
CA VAL A 273 -8.79 -5.74 -6.75
C VAL A 273 -9.64 -5.00 -7.78
N VAL A 274 -9.14 -4.89 -9.01
CA VAL A 274 -9.81 -4.25 -10.16
C VAL A 274 -9.85 -5.24 -11.32
N PRO A 275 -10.99 -5.42 -12.01
CA PRO A 275 -11.03 -6.24 -13.23
C PRO A 275 -10.01 -5.78 -14.27
N GLN A 276 -9.25 -6.72 -14.84
CA GLN A 276 -8.17 -6.42 -15.80
C GLN A 276 -8.64 -5.55 -16.98
N SER A 277 -9.86 -5.77 -17.46
CA SER A 277 -10.45 -4.98 -18.54
C SER A 277 -10.56 -3.48 -18.24
N VAL A 278 -10.73 -3.10 -16.97
CA VAL A 278 -10.76 -1.69 -16.55
C VAL A 278 -9.36 -1.10 -16.54
N ILE A 279 -8.38 -1.87 -16.09
CA ILE A 279 -6.96 -1.46 -16.11
C ILE A 279 -6.49 -1.25 -17.55
N ASP A 280 -6.76 -2.22 -18.43
CA ASP A 280 -6.41 -2.18 -19.86
C ASP A 280 -7.05 -0.98 -20.57
N ASP A 281 -8.32 -0.68 -20.22
CA ASP A 281 -9.02 0.49 -20.75
C ASP A 281 -8.33 1.80 -20.35
N VAL A 282 -7.99 1.96 -19.06
CA VAL A 282 -7.30 3.17 -18.57
C VAL A 282 -5.91 3.32 -19.18
N LEU A 283 -5.17 2.23 -19.33
CA LEU A 283 -3.83 2.24 -19.94
C LEU A 283 -3.89 2.56 -21.45
N THR A 284 -4.92 2.06 -22.16
CA THR A 284 -5.03 2.20 -23.62
C THR A 284 -5.74 3.47 -24.04
N ASN A 285 -6.85 3.79 -23.39
CA ASN A 285 -7.75 4.89 -23.77
C ASN A 285 -7.58 6.13 -22.89
N GLY A 286 -6.78 6.02 -21.82
CA GLY A 286 -6.51 7.10 -20.87
C GLY A 286 -7.56 7.23 -19.77
N ARG A 287 -7.31 8.19 -18.90
CA ARG A 287 -8.17 8.54 -17.76
C ARG A 287 -9.33 9.41 -18.22
N HIS A 288 -10.53 9.14 -17.75
CA HIS A 288 -11.73 9.90 -18.09
C HIS A 288 -12.17 10.87 -16.97
N PHE A 289 -11.95 10.49 -15.72
CA PHE A 289 -12.46 11.22 -14.55
C PHE A 289 -11.35 11.78 -13.65
N TYR A 290 -10.19 11.14 -13.58
CA TYR A 290 -9.05 11.66 -12.84
C TYR A 290 -8.13 12.47 -13.77
N ASN A 291 -8.41 13.77 -13.89
CA ASN A 291 -7.70 14.69 -14.77
C ASN A 291 -7.20 15.91 -13.99
N PRO A 292 -6.04 15.82 -13.29
CA PRO A 292 -5.45 16.94 -12.59
C PRO A 292 -5.13 18.10 -13.54
N LEU A 293 -5.46 19.32 -13.12
CA LEU A 293 -5.10 20.53 -13.87
C LEU A 293 -3.58 20.70 -13.83
N HIS A 294 -3.00 21.11 -14.95
CA HIS A 294 -1.55 21.34 -15.08
C HIS A 294 -0.67 20.13 -14.71
N ASN A 295 -1.23 18.91 -14.71
CA ASN A 295 -0.57 17.68 -14.27
C ASN A 295 -0.12 17.70 -12.79
N GLU A 296 -0.72 18.55 -11.96
CA GLU A 296 -0.48 18.57 -10.52
C GLU A 296 -1.24 17.42 -9.86
N ALA A 297 -0.55 16.32 -9.59
CA ALA A 297 -1.15 15.15 -8.97
C ALA A 297 -1.73 15.47 -7.58
N PHE A 298 -2.85 14.85 -7.25
CA PHE A 298 -3.49 14.95 -5.95
C PHE A 298 -4.26 13.67 -5.62
N ILE A 299 -4.58 13.45 -4.35
CA ILE A 299 -5.47 12.35 -3.96
C ILE A 299 -6.92 12.83 -3.97
N PRO A 300 -7.79 12.29 -4.85
CA PRO A 300 -9.21 12.58 -4.81
C PRO A 300 -9.85 12.02 -3.53
N VAL A 301 -10.69 12.82 -2.87
CA VAL A 301 -11.39 12.36 -1.65
C VAL A 301 -12.38 11.23 -1.94
N GLU A 302 -12.89 11.12 -3.16
CA GLU A 302 -13.67 9.99 -3.63
C GLU A 302 -12.83 8.72 -3.67
N PHE A 303 -11.60 8.80 -4.16
CA PHE A 303 -10.64 7.70 -4.13
C PHE A 303 -10.28 7.34 -2.69
N GLN A 304 -9.94 8.30 -1.83
CA GLN A 304 -9.58 8.04 -0.44
C GLN A 304 -10.66 7.24 0.31
N ILE A 305 -11.92 7.44 -0.03
CA ILE A 305 -13.03 6.68 0.57
C ILE A 305 -13.25 5.34 -0.14
N THR A 306 -13.17 5.32 -1.46
CA THR A 306 -13.30 4.10 -2.24
C THR A 306 -12.22 3.10 -1.88
N TYR A 307 -10.96 3.53 -1.76
CA TYR A 307 -9.82 2.66 -1.45
C TYR A 307 -9.90 1.99 -0.07
N ARG A 308 -10.73 2.52 0.84
CA ARG A 308 -11.03 1.87 2.14
C ARG A 308 -11.82 0.56 2.00
N PHE A 309 -12.15 0.12 0.79
CA PHE A 309 -12.72 -1.21 0.54
C PHE A 309 -11.87 -2.33 1.14
N GLY A 310 -10.55 -2.14 1.23
CA GLY A 310 -9.62 -3.07 1.86
C GLY A 310 -9.98 -3.46 3.29
N HIS A 311 -10.66 -2.60 4.04
CA HIS A 311 -11.17 -2.92 5.37
C HIS A 311 -12.19 -4.08 5.34
N SER A 312 -12.95 -4.23 4.26
CA SER A 312 -13.86 -5.38 4.07
C SER A 312 -13.10 -6.69 3.84
N MET A 313 -11.87 -6.63 3.34
CA MET A 313 -11.05 -7.80 3.04
C MET A 313 -10.33 -8.38 4.27
N VAL A 314 -10.35 -7.67 5.41
CA VAL A 314 -9.72 -8.12 6.65
C VAL A 314 -10.54 -9.24 7.29
N ARG A 315 -9.84 -10.34 7.67
CA ARG A 315 -10.45 -11.46 8.41
C ARG A 315 -10.42 -11.21 9.92
N PRO A 316 -11.28 -11.87 10.69
CA PRO A 316 -11.29 -11.71 12.14
C PRO A 316 -9.99 -12.20 12.80
N SER A 317 -9.34 -13.22 12.21
CA SER A 317 -8.10 -13.80 12.73
C SER A 317 -7.19 -14.30 11.62
N TYR A 318 -5.91 -14.48 11.95
CA TYR A 318 -4.88 -15.03 11.05
C TYR A 318 -3.94 -15.96 11.81
N ARG A 319 -3.32 -16.90 11.07
CA ARG A 319 -2.12 -17.60 11.49
C ARG A 319 -0.92 -16.74 11.08
N ALA A 320 -0.27 -16.11 12.03
CA ALA A 320 0.82 -15.17 11.76
C ALA A 320 2.11 -15.89 11.30
N ASN A 321 2.38 -17.08 11.87
CA ASN A 321 3.52 -17.92 11.49
C ASN A 321 3.23 -19.40 11.78
N LEU A 322 4.13 -20.28 11.31
CA LEU A 322 4.01 -21.74 11.53
C LEU A 322 4.69 -22.20 12.83
N HIS A 323 5.76 -21.53 13.23
CA HIS A 323 6.57 -21.91 14.37
C HIS A 323 6.93 -20.67 15.18
N GLY A 324 6.21 -20.40 16.27
CA GLY A 324 6.60 -19.37 17.24
C GLY A 324 7.83 -19.79 18.06
N ASP A 325 8.13 -19.02 19.09
CA ASP A 325 9.27 -19.25 20.00
C ASP A 325 9.27 -20.60 20.71
N ASN A 326 8.09 -21.23 20.84
CA ASN A 326 7.90 -22.56 21.45
C ASN A 326 7.69 -23.68 20.42
N GLY A 327 7.94 -23.42 19.12
CA GLY A 327 7.73 -24.36 18.03
C GLY A 327 6.25 -24.58 17.66
N GLN A 328 5.33 -23.79 18.20
CA GLN A 328 3.90 -23.84 17.86
C GLN A 328 3.50 -22.63 16.99
N PRO A 329 2.51 -22.80 16.10
CA PRO A 329 2.00 -21.70 15.29
C PRO A 329 1.43 -20.57 16.17
N PHE A 330 1.65 -19.33 15.78
CA PHE A 330 1.01 -18.20 16.39
C PHE A 330 -0.25 -17.81 15.62
N PHE A 331 -1.39 -17.91 16.31
CA PHE A 331 -2.69 -17.43 15.82
C PHE A 331 -3.14 -16.23 16.64
N GLY A 332 -3.64 -15.20 15.98
CA GLY A 332 -4.20 -14.04 16.66
C GLY A 332 -5.42 -13.48 15.93
N MET A 333 -6.34 -12.89 16.67
CA MET A 333 -7.30 -11.96 16.08
C MET A 333 -6.54 -10.75 15.52
N ILE A 334 -7.09 -10.10 14.48
CA ILE A 334 -6.42 -8.89 13.97
C ILE A 334 -6.30 -7.83 15.09
N PHE A 335 -7.35 -7.66 15.86
CA PHE A 335 -7.37 -6.88 17.09
C PHE A 335 -8.27 -7.58 18.12
N ASP A 336 -7.86 -7.50 19.41
CA ASP A 336 -8.65 -7.96 20.54
C ASP A 336 -8.59 -6.90 21.65
N PRO A 337 -9.73 -6.32 22.05
CA PRO A 337 -9.76 -5.35 23.14
C PRO A 337 -9.12 -5.86 24.44
N ALA A 338 -9.17 -7.16 24.70
CA ALA A 338 -8.53 -7.79 25.86
C ALA A 338 -6.99 -7.70 25.85
N GLY A 339 -6.37 -7.44 24.69
CA GLY A 339 -4.93 -7.25 24.56
C GLY A 339 -4.44 -5.83 24.87
N GLU A 340 -5.34 -4.89 25.15
CA GLU A 340 -4.95 -3.49 25.40
C GLU A 340 -4.04 -3.35 26.61
N GLY A 341 -2.90 -2.65 26.42
CA GLY A 341 -1.91 -2.44 27.47
C GLY A 341 -1.02 -3.66 27.79
N SER A 342 -1.16 -4.79 27.09
CA SER A 342 -0.29 -5.96 27.24
C SER A 342 1.06 -5.71 26.53
N SER A 343 2.15 -6.07 27.17
CA SER A 343 3.50 -6.08 26.55
C SER A 343 3.71 -7.23 25.57
N ASP A 344 2.92 -8.30 25.67
CA ASP A 344 2.88 -9.43 24.75
C ASP A 344 1.42 -9.80 24.48
N PRO A 345 0.72 -9.02 23.65
CA PRO A 345 -0.67 -9.26 23.33
C PRO A 345 -0.84 -10.54 22.53
N VAL A 346 -1.98 -11.21 22.77
CA VAL A 346 -2.35 -12.45 22.06
C VAL A 346 -2.97 -12.20 20.68
N ASP A 347 -3.21 -10.95 20.33
CA ASP A 347 -3.69 -10.52 19.02
C ASP A 347 -2.55 -10.04 18.11
N LEU A 348 -2.87 -9.58 16.90
CA LEU A 348 -1.92 -9.15 15.90
C LEU A 348 -1.70 -7.63 15.86
N ARG A 349 -2.04 -6.89 16.94
CA ARG A 349 -1.69 -5.46 17.03
C ARG A 349 -0.19 -5.24 16.90
N GLY A 350 0.23 -4.07 16.46
CA GLY A 350 1.63 -3.64 16.42
C GLY A 350 2.19 -3.33 17.80
N GLY A 351 3.34 -2.67 17.83
CA GLY A 351 4.03 -2.28 19.07
C GLY A 351 5.18 -3.21 19.44
N ALA A 352 5.54 -3.26 20.72
CA ALA A 352 6.71 -3.97 21.21
C ALA A 352 6.76 -5.44 20.75
N ARG A 353 7.95 -5.87 20.35
CA ARG A 353 8.20 -7.23 19.89
C ARG A 353 8.27 -8.21 21.05
N ALA A 354 7.72 -9.41 20.81
CA ALA A 354 7.99 -10.61 21.58
C ALA A 354 8.47 -11.72 20.65
N PRO A 355 9.18 -12.75 21.15
CA PRO A 355 9.85 -13.76 20.29
C PRO A 355 8.94 -14.45 19.27
N ARG A 356 7.64 -14.64 19.59
CA ARG A 356 6.66 -15.25 18.68
C ARG A 356 6.02 -14.28 17.69
N ARG A 357 6.27 -12.97 17.83
CA ARG A 357 5.58 -11.90 17.09
C ARG A 357 6.35 -11.52 15.85
N PHE A 358 6.32 -12.42 14.87
CA PHE A 358 6.85 -12.21 13.51
C PHE A 358 5.89 -12.82 12.49
N ILE A 359 6.06 -12.48 11.24
CA ILE A 359 5.23 -12.98 10.15
C ILE A 359 5.98 -14.05 9.36
N GLY A 360 5.39 -15.25 9.29
CA GLY A 360 5.75 -16.29 8.33
C GLY A 360 5.00 -16.03 7.04
N TRP A 361 5.69 -15.50 6.03
CA TRP A 361 5.05 -14.94 4.85
C TRP A 361 4.29 -15.97 4.00
N GLN A 362 4.60 -17.27 4.10
CA GLN A 362 3.84 -18.34 3.44
C GLN A 362 2.39 -18.47 3.95
N THR A 363 2.06 -17.86 5.09
CA THR A 363 0.68 -17.83 5.58
C THR A 363 -0.14 -16.70 4.96
N PHE A 364 0.53 -15.73 4.32
CA PHE A 364 -0.07 -14.56 3.68
C PHE A 364 0.07 -14.56 2.16
N PHE A 365 1.16 -15.11 1.61
CA PHE A 365 1.41 -15.19 0.17
C PHE A 365 1.70 -16.63 -0.25
N ASP A 366 1.31 -17.00 -1.46
CA ASP A 366 1.53 -18.34 -2.01
C ASP A 366 2.91 -18.43 -2.67
N PHE A 367 3.86 -19.03 -1.97
CA PHE A 367 5.21 -19.32 -2.47
C PHE A 367 5.27 -20.56 -3.38
N GLY A 368 4.14 -21.20 -3.65
CA GLY A 368 4.06 -22.34 -4.55
C GLY A 368 4.40 -23.69 -3.90
N GLY A 369 4.16 -24.77 -4.66
CA GLY A 369 4.50 -26.11 -4.24
C GLY A 369 3.81 -26.55 -2.95
N ALA A 370 4.57 -27.12 -2.02
CA ALA A 370 4.04 -27.59 -0.73
C ALA A 370 3.56 -26.43 0.19
N LEU A 371 4.10 -25.22 0.00
CA LEU A 371 3.76 -24.05 0.81
C LEU A 371 2.41 -23.44 0.45
N SER A 372 1.84 -23.73 -0.72
CA SER A 372 0.53 -23.22 -1.14
C SER A 372 -0.60 -23.57 -0.16
N ALA A 373 -0.47 -24.69 0.56
CA ALA A 373 -1.46 -25.11 1.56
C ALA A 373 -1.47 -24.23 2.83
N ASP A 374 -0.41 -23.49 3.08
CA ASP A 374 -0.29 -22.60 4.24
C ASP A 374 -0.90 -21.22 4.01
N ALA A 375 -0.94 -20.79 2.75
CA ALA A 375 -1.42 -19.47 2.39
C ALA A 375 -2.94 -19.34 2.60
N ARG A 376 -3.34 -18.35 3.39
CA ARG A 376 -4.76 -18.06 3.63
C ARG A 376 -5.37 -17.33 2.44
N PRO A 377 -6.46 -17.83 1.81
CA PRO A 377 -7.23 -17.06 0.83
C PRO A 377 -7.72 -15.74 1.43
N ASN A 378 -7.79 -14.70 0.64
CA ASN A 378 -8.35 -13.42 1.08
C ASN A 378 -9.86 -13.51 1.35
N LYS A 379 -10.41 -12.53 2.03
CA LYS A 379 -11.86 -12.36 2.19
C LYS A 379 -12.41 -11.58 0.98
N ARG A 380 -13.64 -11.91 0.56
CA ARG A 380 -14.36 -11.16 -0.48
C ARG A 380 -14.70 -9.75 -0.02
N ILE A 381 -14.80 -8.84 -0.99
CA ILE A 381 -15.23 -7.45 -0.79
C ILE A 381 -16.77 -7.44 -0.69
N ASP A 382 -17.30 -7.13 0.47
CA ASP A 382 -18.74 -7.06 0.72
C ASP A 382 -19.07 -6.07 1.84
N THR A 383 -20.35 -5.89 2.15
CA THR A 383 -20.78 -4.98 3.21
C THR A 383 -20.64 -5.55 4.61
N ILE A 384 -20.26 -6.84 4.74
CA ILE A 384 -20.13 -7.54 6.01
C ILE A 384 -18.66 -7.54 6.42
N VAL A 385 -18.32 -6.83 7.47
CA VAL A 385 -16.96 -6.60 7.92
C VAL A 385 -16.68 -7.36 9.22
N SER A 386 -15.48 -7.90 9.36
CA SER A 386 -15.07 -8.69 10.52
C SER A 386 -15.21 -7.91 11.83
N THR A 387 -15.81 -8.54 12.84
CA THR A 387 -16.17 -7.94 14.13
C THR A 387 -15.01 -7.25 14.86
N PRO A 388 -13.74 -7.75 14.85
CA PRO A 388 -12.64 -7.04 15.49
C PRO A 388 -12.43 -5.61 15.00
N LEU A 389 -12.84 -5.27 13.78
CA LEU A 389 -12.72 -3.91 13.22
C LEU A 389 -13.76 -2.91 13.76
N PHE A 390 -14.71 -3.38 14.54
CA PHE A 390 -15.64 -2.53 15.27
C PHE A 390 -15.16 -2.17 16.69
N HIS A 391 -13.98 -2.69 17.09
CA HIS A 391 -13.37 -2.52 18.41
C HIS A 391 -11.86 -2.27 18.27
N LEU A 392 -11.50 -1.20 17.55
CA LEU A 392 -10.09 -0.85 17.34
C LEU A 392 -9.38 -0.55 18.68
N PRO A 393 -8.14 -1.02 18.85
CA PRO A 393 -7.31 -0.70 20.02
C PRO A 393 -6.84 0.75 19.95
N LEU A 394 -7.61 1.68 20.51
CA LEU A 394 -7.35 3.12 20.43
C LEU A 394 -5.98 3.54 21.00
N GLY A 395 -5.40 2.76 21.91
CA GLY A 395 -4.05 2.99 22.44
C GLY A 395 -2.94 2.61 21.46
N THR A 396 -3.23 1.79 20.45
CA THR A 396 -2.24 1.30 19.45
C THR A 396 -2.36 2.04 18.13
N ILE A 397 -3.60 2.30 17.67
CA ILE A 397 -3.79 2.99 16.39
C ILE A 397 -3.41 4.47 16.48
N PHE A 398 -2.81 4.99 15.42
CA PHE A 398 -2.25 6.35 15.38
C PHE A 398 -3.25 7.44 15.83
N THR A 399 -4.51 7.37 15.45
CA THR A 399 -5.47 8.44 15.76
C THR A 399 -5.92 8.46 17.22
N GLY A 400 -5.87 7.34 17.94
CA GLY A 400 -6.17 7.24 19.37
C GLY A 400 -7.53 7.77 19.86
N MET A 401 -8.45 8.13 18.96
CA MET A 401 -9.69 8.84 19.27
C MET A 401 -10.95 8.08 18.82
N PRO A 402 -12.06 8.17 19.58
CA PRO A 402 -13.34 7.59 19.17
C PRO A 402 -13.87 8.20 17.87
N PRO A 403 -14.75 7.46 17.16
CA PRO A 403 -15.25 6.11 17.49
C PRO A 403 -14.19 5.03 17.26
N ASP A 404 -14.28 3.93 18.01
CA ASP A 404 -13.43 2.74 17.85
C ASP A 404 -13.89 1.82 16.72
N SER A 405 -15.13 1.94 16.25
CA SER A 405 -15.58 1.26 15.04
C SER A 405 -14.96 1.87 13.77
N LEU A 406 -14.20 1.06 13.04
CA LEU A 406 -13.60 1.46 11.77
C LEU A 406 -14.68 1.80 10.72
N MET A 407 -15.82 1.09 10.75
CA MET A 407 -16.94 1.35 9.84
C MET A 407 -17.59 2.71 10.10
N GLN A 408 -17.76 3.09 11.36
CA GLN A 408 -18.22 4.44 11.70
C GLN A 408 -17.25 5.51 11.19
N ARG A 409 -15.95 5.29 11.34
CA ARG A 409 -14.92 6.21 10.81
C ARG A 409 -15.04 6.39 9.31
N ASN A 410 -15.14 5.30 8.55
CA ASN A 410 -15.23 5.33 7.09
C ASN A 410 -16.50 6.03 6.60
N LEU A 411 -17.64 5.73 7.23
CA LEU A 411 -18.91 6.36 6.90
C LEU A 411 -18.92 7.86 7.23
N LEU A 412 -18.39 8.25 8.38
CA LEU A 412 -18.27 9.67 8.76
C LEU A 412 -17.33 10.44 7.84
N ARG A 413 -16.30 9.80 7.25
CA ARG A 413 -15.45 10.43 6.23
C ARG A 413 -16.22 10.82 4.98
N CYS A 414 -17.26 10.06 4.58
CA CYS A 414 -18.13 10.46 3.48
C CYS A 414 -18.78 11.83 3.73
N LEU A 415 -19.12 12.12 4.99
CA LEU A 415 -19.69 13.41 5.38
C LEU A 415 -18.61 14.49 5.55
N THR A 416 -17.44 14.13 6.09
CA THR A 416 -16.28 15.02 6.21
C THR A 416 -15.91 15.63 4.86
N TRP A 417 -15.84 14.80 3.83
CA TRP A 417 -15.49 15.24 2.48
C TRP A 417 -16.70 15.72 1.66
N SER A 418 -17.91 15.74 2.23
CA SER A 418 -19.13 16.12 1.51
C SER A 418 -19.27 15.36 0.18
N LEU A 419 -19.04 14.03 0.21
CA LEU A 419 -18.99 13.21 -1.00
C LEU A 419 -20.35 13.11 -1.68
N PRO A 420 -20.39 12.94 -3.01
CA PRO A 420 -21.58 12.52 -3.73
C PRO A 420 -22.04 11.12 -3.28
N SER A 421 -23.29 10.78 -3.54
CA SER A 421 -23.74 9.38 -3.40
C SER A 421 -23.16 8.49 -4.49
N GLY A 422 -23.02 7.20 -4.20
CA GLY A 422 -22.58 6.22 -5.20
C GLY A 422 -23.45 6.24 -6.46
N GLN A 423 -24.78 6.42 -6.33
CA GLN A 423 -25.67 6.53 -7.49
C GLN A 423 -25.39 7.74 -8.37
N ARG A 424 -25.01 8.89 -7.77
CA ARG A 424 -24.65 10.08 -8.55
C ARG A 424 -23.36 9.89 -9.31
N ILE A 425 -22.35 9.28 -8.67
CA ILE A 425 -21.08 8.96 -9.32
C ILE A 425 -21.31 7.94 -10.45
N ALA A 426 -22.09 6.88 -10.21
CA ALA A 426 -22.44 5.90 -11.24
C ALA A 426 -23.09 6.58 -12.47
N ASN A 427 -24.08 7.45 -12.25
CA ASN A 427 -24.74 8.19 -13.34
C ASN A 427 -23.77 9.11 -14.08
N GLU A 428 -22.85 9.80 -13.38
CA GLU A 428 -21.84 10.65 -14.00
C GLU A 428 -20.87 9.84 -14.86
N MET A 429 -20.56 8.61 -14.44
CA MET A 429 -19.74 7.66 -15.21
C MET A 429 -20.52 6.96 -16.36
N GLY A 430 -21.84 7.18 -16.47
CA GLY A 430 -22.67 6.42 -17.41
C GLY A 430 -22.86 4.94 -17.04
N ILE A 431 -22.61 4.60 -15.78
CA ILE A 431 -22.78 3.24 -15.22
C ILE A 431 -24.18 3.11 -14.61
N PRO A 432 -24.93 2.03 -14.89
CA PRO A 432 -26.23 1.79 -14.25
C PRO A 432 -26.06 1.70 -12.72
N PRO A 433 -26.70 2.58 -11.93
CA PRO A 433 -26.56 2.58 -10.48
C PRO A 433 -27.25 1.36 -9.85
N LEU A 434 -26.86 1.04 -8.61
CA LEU A 434 -27.61 0.08 -7.79
C LEU A 434 -29.04 0.58 -7.59
N SER A 435 -30.01 -0.33 -7.74
CA SER A 435 -31.44 -0.05 -7.59
C SER A 435 -31.85 0.07 -6.12
N ASN A 436 -32.99 0.69 -5.87
CA ASN A 436 -33.56 0.80 -4.52
C ASN A 436 -33.81 -0.57 -3.86
N SER A 437 -34.13 -1.61 -4.66
CA SER A 437 -34.33 -2.97 -4.15
C SER A 437 -33.03 -3.63 -3.72
N GLU A 438 -31.93 -3.32 -4.39
CA GLU A 438 -30.58 -3.81 -4.03
C GLU A 438 -30.01 -3.13 -2.77
N LEU A 439 -30.57 -2.00 -2.38
CA LEU A 439 -30.17 -1.19 -1.22
C LEU A 439 -31.25 -1.14 -0.13
N ALA A 440 -32.25 -2.05 -0.20
CA ALA A 440 -33.45 -2.00 0.65
C ALA A 440 -33.14 -2.12 2.16
N GLU A 441 -32.06 -2.78 2.54
CA GLU A 441 -31.62 -2.92 3.93
C GLU A 441 -31.33 -1.57 4.60
N LEU A 442 -30.92 -0.56 3.83
CA LEU A 442 -30.68 0.80 4.33
C LEU A 442 -31.96 1.53 4.76
N GLN A 443 -33.14 1.01 4.37
CA GLN A 443 -34.45 1.56 4.77
C GLN A 443 -34.60 1.61 6.29
N THR A 444 -34.06 0.62 7.00
CA THR A 444 -34.15 0.52 8.47
C THR A 444 -33.22 1.50 9.18
N ILE A 445 -32.16 1.95 8.53
CA ILE A 445 -31.21 2.92 9.05
C ILE A 445 -31.72 4.35 8.77
N ARG A 446 -31.89 4.65 7.48
CA ARG A 446 -32.41 5.93 7.00
C ARG A 446 -32.97 5.76 5.59
N PRO A 447 -34.29 5.94 5.36
CA PRO A 447 -34.91 5.75 4.04
C PRO A 447 -34.22 6.52 2.90
N ALA A 448 -33.71 7.73 3.18
CA ALA A 448 -33.00 8.53 2.18
C ALA A 448 -31.69 7.89 1.70
N PHE A 449 -31.06 7.00 2.47
CA PHE A 449 -29.82 6.33 2.06
C PHE A 449 -30.06 5.29 0.95
N VAL A 450 -31.26 4.79 0.78
CA VAL A 450 -31.62 3.91 -0.35
C VAL A 450 -31.46 4.62 -1.70
N GLN A 451 -31.79 5.92 -1.76
CA GLN A 451 -31.74 6.73 -2.98
C GLN A 451 -30.44 7.55 -3.10
N SER A 452 -29.78 7.76 -1.99
CA SER A 452 -28.56 8.56 -1.89
C SER A 452 -27.61 7.91 -0.89
N THR A 453 -26.99 6.83 -1.33
CA THR A 453 -26.16 5.95 -0.51
C THR A 453 -24.78 6.58 -0.26
N PRO A 454 -24.26 6.58 0.99
CA PRO A 454 -22.86 6.95 1.27
C PRO A 454 -21.91 6.15 0.41
N LEU A 455 -20.91 6.80 -0.21
CA LEU A 455 -20.02 6.20 -1.19
C LEU A 455 -19.34 4.93 -0.65
N PHE A 456 -18.84 4.94 0.58
CA PHE A 456 -18.20 3.77 1.18
C PHE A 456 -19.09 2.52 1.18
N TYR A 457 -20.34 2.65 1.65
CA TYR A 457 -21.28 1.54 1.64
C TYR A 457 -21.63 1.10 0.21
N TYR A 458 -21.84 2.06 -0.69
CA TYR A 458 -22.19 1.80 -2.08
C TYR A 458 -21.13 0.94 -2.78
N ILE A 459 -19.85 1.27 -2.64
CA ILE A 459 -18.73 0.56 -3.28
C ILE A 459 -18.67 -0.90 -2.81
N LEU A 460 -18.84 -1.14 -1.51
CA LEU A 460 -18.85 -2.51 -0.96
C LEU A 460 -20.05 -3.31 -1.48
N LYS A 461 -21.24 -2.68 -1.51
CA LYS A 461 -22.46 -3.33 -2.02
C LYS A 461 -22.39 -3.60 -3.51
N GLU A 462 -21.80 -2.69 -4.28
CA GLU A 462 -21.58 -2.86 -5.71
C GLU A 462 -20.64 -4.03 -5.99
N ALA A 463 -19.49 -4.12 -5.29
CA ALA A 463 -18.57 -5.23 -5.39
C ALA A 463 -19.26 -6.58 -5.10
N GLN A 464 -20.02 -6.63 -4.02
CA GLN A 464 -20.80 -7.82 -3.63
C GLN A 464 -21.77 -8.28 -4.72
N LEU A 465 -22.48 -7.35 -5.35
CA LEU A 465 -23.58 -7.66 -6.28
C LEU A 465 -23.13 -7.82 -7.73
N ARG A 466 -22.08 -7.11 -8.16
CA ARG A 466 -21.65 -7.10 -9.56
C ARG A 466 -20.47 -8.03 -9.82
N GLU A 467 -19.60 -8.25 -8.82
CA GLU A 467 -18.37 -9.02 -8.95
C GLU A 467 -18.29 -10.19 -7.94
N ASP A 468 -19.40 -10.52 -7.27
CA ASP A 468 -19.44 -11.51 -6.18
C ASP A 468 -18.36 -11.26 -5.10
N GLY A 469 -17.91 -10.02 -4.99
CA GLY A 469 -16.87 -9.59 -4.07
C GLY A 469 -15.45 -10.04 -4.44
N LEU A 470 -15.23 -10.56 -5.65
CA LEU A 470 -13.89 -10.95 -6.12
C LEU A 470 -13.03 -9.73 -6.47
N HIS A 471 -13.67 -8.70 -7.03
CA HIS A 471 -13.10 -7.40 -7.36
C HIS A 471 -14.05 -6.29 -6.93
N LEU A 472 -13.59 -5.05 -7.05
CA LEU A 472 -14.44 -3.87 -6.99
C LEU A 472 -15.47 -3.89 -8.12
N GLY A 473 -16.66 -3.39 -7.85
CA GLY A 473 -17.69 -3.16 -8.87
C GLY A 473 -17.30 -2.00 -9.82
N PRO A 474 -18.08 -1.77 -10.89
CA PRO A 474 -17.73 -0.85 -11.97
C PRO A 474 -17.34 0.56 -11.52
N VAL A 475 -18.04 1.15 -10.55
CA VAL A 475 -17.75 2.50 -10.04
C VAL A 475 -16.45 2.47 -9.24
N GLY A 476 -16.33 1.54 -8.30
CA GLY A 476 -15.14 1.42 -7.45
C GLY A 476 -13.89 1.10 -8.25
N ALA A 477 -13.99 0.17 -9.18
CA ALA A 477 -12.91 -0.24 -10.07
C ALA A 477 -12.38 0.93 -10.92
N ARG A 478 -13.29 1.72 -11.50
CA ARG A 478 -12.91 2.90 -12.31
C ARG A 478 -12.20 3.95 -11.48
N ILE A 479 -12.69 4.28 -10.29
CA ILE A 479 -12.06 5.26 -9.40
C ILE A 479 -10.64 4.81 -9.04
N VAL A 480 -10.47 3.55 -8.63
CA VAL A 480 -9.16 3.03 -8.19
C VAL A 480 -8.20 2.94 -9.36
N ALA A 481 -8.61 2.36 -10.50
CA ALA A 481 -7.74 2.21 -11.65
C ALA A 481 -7.24 3.56 -12.19
N GLU A 482 -8.14 4.54 -12.35
CA GLU A 482 -7.74 5.85 -12.91
C GLU A 482 -6.79 6.62 -11.98
N VAL A 483 -6.96 6.50 -10.67
CA VAL A 483 -6.06 7.17 -9.73
C VAL A 483 -4.71 6.46 -9.69
N PHE A 484 -4.66 5.12 -9.57
CA PHE A 484 -3.41 4.38 -9.54
C PHE A 484 -2.58 4.56 -10.81
N VAL A 485 -3.18 4.30 -11.96
CA VAL A 485 -2.49 4.50 -13.25
C VAL A 485 -2.13 5.98 -13.45
N GLY A 486 -3.02 6.87 -13.02
CA GLY A 486 -2.81 8.30 -13.12
C GLY A 486 -1.64 8.81 -12.30
N LEU A 487 -1.47 8.33 -11.07
CA LEU A 487 -0.34 8.69 -10.22
C LEU A 487 0.98 8.19 -10.80
N LEU A 488 1.03 6.94 -11.30
CA LEU A 488 2.22 6.42 -12.00
C LEU A 488 2.57 7.24 -13.27
N GLN A 489 1.56 7.68 -14.03
CA GLN A 489 1.78 8.48 -15.23
C GLN A 489 2.16 9.95 -14.96
N LEU A 490 1.80 10.47 -13.79
CA LEU A 490 2.07 11.86 -13.39
C LEU A 490 3.36 11.99 -12.60
N ASP A 491 3.86 10.91 -12.04
CA ASP A 491 5.14 10.86 -11.35
C ASP A 491 6.29 10.93 -12.38
N PRO A 492 7.12 12.01 -12.34
CA PRO A 492 8.25 12.15 -13.26
C PRO A 492 9.35 11.10 -13.06
N ASP A 493 9.40 10.44 -11.89
CA ASP A 493 10.44 9.47 -11.52
C ASP A 493 9.97 8.02 -11.60
N SER A 494 8.67 7.77 -11.82
CA SER A 494 8.13 6.42 -11.94
C SER A 494 8.71 5.67 -13.16
N TYR A 495 8.80 4.33 -13.06
CA TYR A 495 9.26 3.53 -14.19
C TYR A 495 8.36 3.71 -15.42
N LEU A 496 7.05 3.88 -15.20
CA LEU A 496 6.08 4.01 -16.28
C LEU A 496 6.29 5.32 -17.08
N THR A 497 6.79 6.37 -16.43
CA THR A 497 7.11 7.66 -17.06
C THR A 497 8.52 7.69 -17.63
N VAL A 498 9.52 7.24 -16.85
CA VAL A 498 10.94 7.32 -17.22
C VAL A 498 11.30 6.28 -18.28
N GLN A 499 10.79 5.06 -18.14
CA GLN A 499 11.12 3.92 -19.01
C GLN A 499 9.90 2.98 -19.16
N PRO A 500 8.89 3.34 -19.94
CA PRO A 500 7.61 2.60 -20.03
C PRO A 500 7.71 1.12 -20.39
N ASN A 501 8.82 0.70 -20.99
CA ASN A 501 9.11 -0.69 -21.36
C ASN A 501 10.05 -1.39 -20.34
N TRP A 502 10.29 -0.78 -19.19
CA TRP A 502 11.09 -1.42 -18.15
C TRP A 502 10.36 -2.64 -17.59
N VAL A 503 11.13 -3.68 -17.29
CA VAL A 503 10.68 -4.87 -16.59
C VAL A 503 11.59 -5.10 -15.37
N PRO A 504 11.12 -5.78 -14.33
CA PRO A 504 11.92 -6.13 -13.16
C PRO A 504 13.25 -6.77 -13.54
N THR A 505 14.29 -6.40 -12.81
CA THR A 505 15.67 -6.85 -13.09
C THR A 505 16.21 -7.82 -12.05
N LEU A 506 15.47 -8.04 -10.98
CA LEU A 506 15.82 -9.00 -9.93
C LEU A 506 15.31 -10.39 -10.27
N PRO A 507 15.90 -11.44 -9.69
CA PRO A 507 15.44 -12.82 -9.90
C PRO A 507 13.98 -13.02 -9.52
N THR A 508 13.28 -13.81 -10.29
CA THR A 508 11.90 -14.22 -10.06
C THR A 508 11.80 -15.72 -9.82
N HIS A 509 10.73 -16.16 -9.17
CA HIS A 509 10.48 -17.56 -8.84
C HIS A 509 10.39 -18.49 -10.07
N ASP A 510 9.95 -17.95 -11.22
CA ASP A 510 9.80 -18.72 -12.47
C ASP A 510 10.85 -18.36 -13.54
N GLY A 511 11.75 -17.42 -13.26
CA GLY A 511 12.79 -16.96 -14.17
C GLY A 511 12.33 -16.02 -15.28
N THR A 512 11.07 -15.56 -15.23
CA THR A 512 10.51 -14.59 -16.18
C THR A 512 10.46 -13.20 -15.54
N PRO A 513 11.18 -12.18 -16.05
CA PRO A 513 11.21 -10.85 -15.41
C PRO A 513 9.83 -10.25 -15.16
N GLU A 514 8.91 -10.39 -16.11
CA GLU A 514 7.55 -9.85 -16.01
C GLU A 514 6.68 -10.53 -14.94
N SER A 515 7.14 -11.65 -14.38
CA SER A 515 6.43 -12.36 -13.31
C SER A 515 6.77 -11.88 -11.91
N PHE A 516 7.63 -10.86 -11.75
CA PHE A 516 8.05 -10.36 -10.43
C PHE A 516 6.84 -9.95 -9.58
N ARG A 517 6.75 -10.52 -8.36
CA ARG A 517 5.66 -10.34 -7.40
C ARG A 517 6.18 -10.18 -5.98
N MET A 518 5.27 -10.02 -5.04
CA MET A 518 5.58 -9.89 -3.61
C MET A 518 6.40 -11.08 -3.08
N ILE A 519 6.20 -12.29 -3.56
CA ILE A 519 7.01 -13.45 -3.14
C ILE A 519 8.48 -13.31 -3.57
N ASP A 520 8.75 -12.73 -4.73
CA ASP A 520 10.10 -12.46 -5.23
C ASP A 520 10.73 -11.31 -4.45
N PHE A 521 9.93 -10.27 -4.14
CA PHE A 521 10.32 -9.16 -3.29
C PHE A 521 10.76 -9.66 -1.90
N LEU A 522 9.93 -10.47 -1.24
CA LEU A 522 10.20 -11.03 0.08
C LEU A 522 11.41 -11.98 0.06
N THR A 523 11.60 -12.73 -1.02
CA THR A 523 12.78 -13.58 -1.22
C THR A 523 14.05 -12.76 -1.35
N PHE A 524 14.04 -11.69 -2.14
CA PHE A 524 15.19 -10.79 -2.26
C PHE A 524 15.47 -10.05 -0.94
N ALA A 525 14.44 -9.70 -0.19
CA ALA A 525 14.57 -9.12 1.15
C ALA A 525 15.13 -10.11 2.20
N GLY A 526 15.24 -11.40 1.87
CA GLY A 526 15.77 -12.43 2.77
C GLY A 526 14.80 -12.81 3.89
N VAL A 527 13.50 -12.66 3.67
CA VAL A 527 12.44 -12.99 4.65
C VAL A 527 11.47 -14.06 4.14
N ASP A 528 11.89 -14.82 3.13
CA ASP A 528 11.14 -15.98 2.62
C ASP A 528 11.07 -17.12 3.65
N PRO A 529 10.19 -18.13 3.45
CA PRO A 529 10.03 -19.24 4.39
C PRO A 529 11.32 -20.00 4.68
N THR A 530 12.20 -20.18 3.68
CA THR A 530 13.43 -20.96 3.84
C THR A 530 14.46 -20.22 4.69
N SER A 531 14.53 -18.90 4.57
CA SER A 531 15.44 -18.06 5.37
C SER A 531 15.04 -17.99 6.84
N ARG A 532 13.74 -18.20 7.13
CA ARG A 532 13.20 -18.15 8.50
C ARG A 532 12.99 -19.51 9.15
N GLY A 533 13.30 -20.61 8.46
CA GLY A 533 13.11 -21.96 8.98
C GLY A 533 11.64 -22.32 9.22
N GLN A 534 10.75 -21.78 8.45
CA GLN A 534 9.30 -21.98 8.54
C GLN A 534 8.81 -23.11 7.62
#